data_d09f98bde3f48488efac2403cbd478c3
#
_entry.id   d09f98bde3f48488efac2403cbd478c3
#
_cell.length_a   1.000
_cell.length_b   1.000
_cell.length_c   1.000
_cell.angle_alpha   90.00
_cell.angle_beta   90.00
_cell.angle_gamma   90.00
#
_symmetry.space_group_name_H-M   'P 1'
#
loop_
_entity.id
_entity.type
_entity.pdbx_description
1 polymer ?
#
loop_
_entity_poly.entity_id
_entity_poly.type
_entity_poly.pdbx_seq_one_letter_code
_entity_poly.pdbx_strand_id
1 'polypeptide(L)'
;MTLRSSFTLLKWVYRRVHLLPVFIFILILCLLGVSDPRFTCQVSEEPVPNFNAERAFFYLQQQCDFGPRYPGSDAHKTTRDYLTLELKNLADEVKLQTFTTKGIEMTNILARFGGGKGAPMLLCAHWDTRPFADQDPNPKSRETPILGANDGGSGVAVLLELAYNLNRHPPPSEVIIALFDGEDYGREVDNMFLGSTYFARHREGWDADFGILLDMVGDKDLRIPKERFSWQTSPDLMRALWDRAADLGLAEFFPTELGRAIMDDHVPLIRAGLPTINLIDFDYPYWHTVEDTVDKCSPESLEIVGRLMLDYIYQ
;
A
#
# COMPACT_ATOMS: atom_id res chain seq x y z
N MET A 1 46.13 13.22 17.45
CA MET A 1 45.18 13.89 16.58
C MET A 1 45.63 13.73 15.16
N THR A 2 44.79 13.34 14.19
CA THR A 2 45.06 13.16 12.75
C THR A 2 45.81 11.90 12.33
N LEU A 3 45.06 10.80 12.05
CA LEU A 3 45.45 9.70 11.13
C LEU A 3 44.30 8.75 10.80
N ARG A 4 43.04 9.23 10.70
CA ARG A 4 41.87 8.38 10.35
C ARG A 4 41.09 8.78 9.10
N SER A 5 41.49 9.82 8.34
CA SER A 5 40.71 10.31 7.18
C SER A 5 41.24 9.82 5.81
N SER A 6 42.39 9.17 5.74
CA SER A 6 43.03 8.82 4.47
C SER A 6 42.67 7.45 3.88
N PHE A 7 42.05 6.56 4.67
CA PHE A 7 41.74 5.19 4.23
C PHE A 7 40.42 5.03 3.47
N THR A 8 39.48 5.95 3.65
CA THR A 8 38.17 5.87 3.02
C THR A 8 38.15 6.35 1.59
N LEU A 9 39.00 7.31 1.23
CA LEU A 9 39.10 7.86 -0.14
C LEU A 9 39.77 6.87 -1.11
N LEU A 10 40.74 6.08 -0.63
CA LEU A 10 41.47 5.12 -1.49
C LEU A 10 40.61 3.92 -1.93
N LYS A 11 39.64 3.48 -1.11
CA LYS A 11 38.72 2.38 -1.47
C LYS A 11 37.69 2.81 -2.52
N TRP A 12 37.30 4.09 -2.55
CA TRP A 12 36.31 4.61 -3.51
C TRP A 12 36.91 4.80 -4.91
N VAL A 13 38.18 5.23 -4.98
CA VAL A 13 38.90 5.42 -6.26
C VAL A 13 39.22 4.07 -6.90
N TYR A 14 39.60 3.04 -6.12
CA TYR A 14 39.96 1.73 -6.67
C TYR A 14 38.77 0.97 -7.30
N ARG A 15 37.54 1.19 -6.85
CA ARG A 15 36.35 0.57 -7.44
C ARG A 15 35.90 1.19 -8.76
N ARG A 16 36.18 2.47 -9.01
CA ARG A 16 35.83 3.15 -10.28
C ARG A 16 36.84 2.96 -11.41
N VAL A 17 38.11 2.71 -11.10
CA VAL A 17 39.15 2.57 -12.12
C VAL A 17 39.09 1.23 -12.86
N HIS A 18 38.49 0.18 -12.25
CA HIS A 18 38.37 -1.12 -12.92
C HIS A 18 37.14 -1.28 -13.82
N LEU A 19 36.16 -0.38 -13.76
CA LEU A 19 34.97 -0.43 -14.63
C LEU A 19 35.13 0.39 -15.94
N LEU A 20 36.02 1.39 -15.95
CA LEU A 20 36.24 2.24 -17.13
C LEU A 20 36.72 1.49 -18.38
N PRO A 21 37.68 0.54 -18.32
CA PRO A 21 38.15 -0.15 -19.50
C PRO A 21 37.13 -1.11 -20.11
N VAL A 22 36.21 -1.67 -19.30
CA VAL A 22 35.17 -2.57 -19.80
C VAL A 22 34.10 -1.80 -20.58
N PHE A 23 33.69 -0.62 -20.12
CA PHE A 23 32.76 0.25 -20.85
C PHE A 23 33.29 0.78 -22.16
N ILE A 24 34.59 1.14 -22.21
CA ILE A 24 35.24 1.62 -23.44
C ILE A 24 35.37 0.47 -24.44
N PHE A 25 35.65 -0.77 -23.98
CA PHE A 25 35.77 -1.93 -24.88
C PHE A 25 34.43 -2.31 -25.50
N ILE A 26 33.32 -2.22 -24.73
CA ILE A 26 31.95 -2.46 -25.23
C ILE A 26 31.53 -1.39 -26.25
N LEU A 27 31.88 -0.12 -26.00
CA LEU A 27 31.56 0.97 -26.91
C LEU A 27 32.32 0.86 -28.27
N ILE A 28 33.57 0.39 -28.25
CA ILE A 28 34.38 0.19 -29.46
C ILE A 28 33.87 -1.01 -30.28
N LEU A 29 33.37 -2.07 -29.64
CA LEU A 29 32.75 -3.22 -30.32
C LEU A 29 31.43 -2.85 -31.03
N CYS A 30 30.64 -1.95 -30.45
CA CYS A 30 29.41 -1.44 -31.08
C CYS A 30 29.71 -0.55 -32.31
N LEU A 31 30.84 0.15 -32.34
CA LEU A 31 31.25 1.00 -33.46
C LEU A 31 31.86 0.20 -34.65
N LEU A 32 32.30 -1.03 -34.42
CA LEU A 32 32.90 -1.88 -35.46
C LEU A 32 31.92 -2.81 -36.17
N GLY A 33 30.59 -2.77 -35.80
CA GLY A 33 29.56 -3.53 -36.49
C GLY A 33 29.70 -5.06 -36.36
N VAL A 34 30.46 -5.57 -35.39
CA VAL A 34 30.59 -7.02 -35.13
C VAL A 34 29.44 -7.44 -34.24
N SER A 35 28.31 -7.81 -34.82
CA SER A 35 27.20 -8.46 -34.14
C SER A 35 27.54 -9.94 -33.89
N ASP A 36 28.26 -10.22 -32.81
CA ASP A 36 28.41 -11.61 -32.33
C ASP A 36 27.08 -11.94 -31.56
N PRO A 37 26.26 -12.90 -32.03
CA PRO A 37 25.01 -13.24 -31.38
C PRO A 37 25.17 -13.81 -29.97
N ARG A 38 26.40 -13.98 -29.47
CA ARG A 38 26.69 -14.43 -28.11
C ARG A 38 26.81 -13.28 -27.09
N PHE A 39 26.79 -12.03 -27.54
CA PHE A 39 26.75 -10.81 -26.67
C PHE A 39 25.37 -10.13 -26.71
N THR A 40 24.30 -10.87 -26.69
CA THR A 40 23.03 -10.31 -26.23
C THR A 40 23.20 -10.07 -24.72
N CYS A 41 23.31 -8.82 -24.33
CA CYS A 41 23.11 -8.40 -22.94
C CYS A 41 21.66 -8.77 -22.60
N GLN A 42 21.44 -10.00 -22.09
CA GLN A 42 20.21 -10.29 -21.39
C GLN A 42 20.27 -9.39 -20.15
N VAL A 43 19.54 -8.29 -20.18
CA VAL A 43 19.09 -7.65 -18.96
C VAL A 43 18.28 -8.73 -18.27
N SER A 44 18.87 -9.41 -17.30
CA SER A 44 18.09 -10.27 -16.39
C SER A 44 17.13 -9.33 -15.69
N GLU A 45 15.86 -9.37 -16.06
CA GLU A 45 14.82 -8.78 -15.25
C GLU A 45 14.98 -9.42 -13.87
N GLU A 46 15.26 -8.63 -12.87
CA GLU A 46 15.25 -9.12 -11.48
C GLU A 46 13.86 -9.70 -11.22
N PRO A 47 13.79 -10.95 -10.74
CA PRO A 47 12.49 -11.57 -10.54
C PRO A 47 11.65 -10.76 -9.55
N VAL A 48 10.37 -10.57 -9.85
CA VAL A 48 9.41 -9.94 -8.95
C VAL A 48 9.48 -10.64 -7.59
N PRO A 49 9.63 -9.89 -6.48
CA PRO A 49 9.72 -10.50 -5.15
C PRO A 49 8.44 -11.30 -4.81
N ASN A 50 8.60 -12.32 -3.98
CA ASN A 50 7.48 -13.13 -3.53
C ASN A 50 6.77 -12.47 -2.35
N PHE A 51 5.45 -12.35 -2.43
CA PHE A 51 4.62 -11.96 -1.29
C PHE A 51 4.55 -13.08 -0.26
N ASN A 52 4.67 -12.76 1.02
CA ASN A 52 4.57 -13.73 2.10
C ASN A 52 3.22 -13.61 2.83
N ALA A 53 2.30 -14.51 2.50
CA ALA A 53 0.95 -14.56 3.04
C ALA A 53 0.91 -14.64 4.58
N GLU A 54 1.75 -15.49 5.17
CA GLU A 54 1.80 -15.71 6.61
C GLU A 54 2.31 -14.47 7.36
N ARG A 55 3.28 -13.74 6.79
CA ARG A 55 3.76 -12.49 7.39
C ARG A 55 2.72 -11.39 7.28
N ALA A 56 2.03 -11.27 6.15
CA ALA A 56 0.92 -10.34 6.00
C ALA A 56 -0.18 -10.64 7.02
N PHE A 57 -0.55 -11.91 7.17
CA PHE A 57 -1.57 -12.32 8.14
C PHE A 57 -1.12 -12.10 9.58
N PHE A 58 0.16 -12.26 9.88
CA PHE A 58 0.72 -11.88 11.18
C PHE A 58 0.57 -10.37 11.44
N TYR A 59 0.82 -9.50 10.47
CA TYR A 59 0.58 -8.06 10.60
C TYR A 59 -0.90 -7.74 10.86
N LEU A 60 -1.83 -8.47 10.24
CA LEU A 60 -3.26 -8.34 10.52
C LEU A 60 -3.59 -8.74 11.96
N GLN A 61 -3.11 -9.89 12.41
CA GLN A 61 -3.31 -10.36 13.79
C GLN A 61 -2.77 -9.37 14.82
N GLN A 62 -1.56 -8.84 14.61
CA GLN A 62 -0.97 -7.88 15.55
C GLN A 62 -1.80 -6.60 15.70
N GLN A 63 -2.40 -6.09 14.63
CA GLN A 63 -3.32 -4.95 14.72
C GLN A 63 -4.56 -5.30 15.54
N CYS A 64 -5.12 -6.48 15.34
CA CYS A 64 -6.30 -6.96 16.07
C CYS A 64 -6.01 -7.25 17.55
N ASP A 65 -4.81 -7.72 17.88
CA ASP A 65 -4.39 -8.01 19.26
C ASP A 65 -4.34 -6.75 20.14
N PHE A 66 -4.17 -5.56 19.54
CA PHE A 66 -4.26 -4.28 20.25
C PHE A 66 -5.71 -3.91 20.60
N GLY A 67 -6.69 -4.52 19.94
CA GLY A 67 -8.12 -4.24 20.09
C GLY A 67 -8.66 -3.19 19.11
N PRO A 68 -9.92 -2.74 19.31
CA PRO A 68 -10.56 -1.74 18.45
C PRO A 68 -9.78 -0.41 18.42
N ARG A 69 -9.31 -0.04 17.22
CA ARG A 69 -8.38 1.07 16.97
C ARG A 69 -9.08 2.37 16.60
N TYR A 70 -10.28 2.61 17.12
CA TYR A 70 -11.00 3.84 16.80
C TYR A 70 -10.29 5.07 17.35
N PRO A 71 -10.34 6.23 16.66
CA PRO A 71 -9.66 7.45 17.06
C PRO A 71 -9.98 7.85 18.51
N GLY A 72 -8.92 8.07 19.29
CA GLY A 72 -9.00 8.43 20.71
C GLY A 72 -8.89 7.24 21.69
N SER A 73 -8.98 5.98 21.24
CA SER A 73 -8.78 4.80 22.10
C SER A 73 -7.30 4.58 22.45
N ASP A 74 -7.02 3.75 23.46
CA ASP A 74 -5.64 3.37 23.77
C ASP A 74 -5.07 2.39 22.72
N ALA A 75 -5.91 1.52 22.16
CA ALA A 75 -5.56 0.67 21.03
C ALA A 75 -5.13 1.47 19.80
N HIS A 76 -5.82 2.58 19.50
CA HIS A 76 -5.46 3.51 18.42
C HIS A 76 -4.02 4.07 18.60
N LYS A 77 -3.69 4.56 19.80
CA LYS A 77 -2.32 5.06 20.10
C LYS A 77 -1.27 3.96 19.95
N THR A 78 -1.55 2.78 20.49
CA THR A 78 -0.64 1.63 20.42
C THR A 78 -0.42 1.20 18.98
N THR A 79 -1.48 1.11 18.17
CA THR A 79 -1.40 0.76 16.75
C THR A 79 -0.64 1.79 15.96
N ARG A 80 -0.92 3.10 16.16
CA ARG A 80 -0.14 4.18 15.51
C ARG A 80 1.36 4.02 15.77
N ASP A 81 1.75 3.80 17.02
CA ASP A 81 3.16 3.70 17.40
C ASP A 81 3.81 2.44 16.81
N TYR A 82 3.09 1.31 16.79
CA TYR A 82 3.51 0.06 16.14
C TYR A 82 3.71 0.26 14.63
N LEU A 83 2.70 0.73 13.91
CA LEU A 83 2.77 0.95 12.46
C LEU A 83 3.89 1.94 12.09
N THR A 84 4.04 2.99 12.90
CA THR A 84 5.13 3.97 12.72
C THR A 84 6.50 3.31 12.88
N LEU A 85 6.68 2.43 13.86
CA LEU A 85 7.94 1.73 14.09
C LEU A 85 8.24 0.76 12.95
N GLU A 86 7.26 -0.04 12.52
CA GLU A 86 7.41 -0.98 11.40
C GLU A 86 7.86 -0.24 10.13
N LEU A 87 7.15 0.83 9.76
CA LEU A 87 7.51 1.60 8.57
C LEU A 87 8.85 2.33 8.69
N LYS A 88 9.22 2.84 9.87
CA LYS A 88 10.55 3.46 10.08
C LYS A 88 11.71 2.47 9.93
N ASN A 89 11.49 1.20 10.19
CA ASN A 89 12.50 0.15 10.00
C ASN A 89 12.66 -0.25 8.53
N LEU A 90 11.69 0.07 7.67
CA LEU A 90 11.62 -0.42 6.30
C LEU A 90 11.79 0.68 5.25
N ALA A 91 11.21 1.85 5.47
CA ALA A 91 11.13 2.94 4.49
C ALA A 91 12.37 3.83 4.48
N ASP A 92 12.60 4.50 3.36
CA ASP A 92 13.66 5.53 3.22
C ASP A 92 13.30 6.80 4.00
N GLU A 93 12.02 7.16 4.07
CA GLU A 93 11.49 8.30 4.82
C GLU A 93 10.12 7.95 5.40
N VAL A 94 9.87 8.38 6.65
CA VAL A 94 8.54 8.28 7.28
C VAL A 94 8.15 9.65 7.85
N LYS A 95 6.94 10.10 7.53
CA LYS A 95 6.33 11.34 8.04
C LYS A 95 5.02 11.04 8.75
N LEU A 96 4.88 11.56 9.95
CA LEU A 96 3.60 11.60 10.65
C LEU A 96 2.88 12.90 10.29
N GLN A 97 1.69 12.78 9.76
CA GLN A 97 0.84 13.91 9.39
C GLN A 97 -0.31 14.00 10.40
N THR A 98 -0.06 14.69 11.51
CA THR A 98 -1.00 14.83 12.63
C THR A 98 -1.95 16.01 12.41
N PHE A 99 -3.22 15.78 12.67
CA PHE A 99 -4.28 16.78 12.59
C PHE A 99 -5.31 16.56 13.71
N THR A 100 -6.14 17.57 13.96
CA THR A 100 -7.17 17.49 15.00
C THR A 100 -8.53 17.77 14.39
N THR A 101 -9.46 16.85 14.63
CA THR A 101 -10.85 16.99 14.25
C THR A 101 -11.73 16.77 15.49
N LYS A 102 -12.64 17.72 15.79
CA LYS A 102 -13.56 17.66 16.94
C LYS A 102 -12.86 17.41 18.29
N GLY A 103 -11.63 17.91 18.44
CA GLY A 103 -10.85 17.74 19.67
C GLY A 103 -10.14 16.39 19.81
N ILE A 104 -10.21 15.54 18.78
CA ILE A 104 -9.51 14.26 18.73
C ILE A 104 -8.33 14.39 17.79
N GLU A 105 -7.15 14.00 18.28
CA GLU A 105 -5.93 13.92 17.48
C GLU A 105 -5.94 12.65 16.64
N MET A 106 -5.69 12.80 15.34
CA MET A 106 -5.55 11.75 14.35
C MET A 106 -4.23 11.88 13.63
N THR A 107 -3.72 10.79 13.06
CA THR A 107 -2.40 10.78 12.45
C THR A 107 -2.34 9.87 11.22
N ASN A 108 -2.20 10.46 10.04
CA ASN A 108 -1.78 9.70 8.87
C ASN A 108 -0.29 9.33 8.98
N ILE A 109 0.08 8.13 8.57
CA ILE A 109 1.46 7.66 8.54
C ILE A 109 1.85 7.52 7.06
N LEU A 110 2.84 8.33 6.64
CA LEU A 110 3.33 8.34 5.27
C LEU A 110 4.72 7.71 5.23
N ALA A 111 4.96 6.81 4.28
CA ALA A 111 6.25 6.16 4.10
C ALA A 111 6.65 6.17 2.62
N ARG A 112 7.93 6.44 2.33
CA ARG A 112 8.48 6.53 0.98
C ARG A 112 9.50 5.45 0.74
N PHE A 113 9.45 4.84 -0.46
CA PHE A 113 10.36 3.80 -0.91
C PHE A 113 10.89 4.11 -2.31
N GLY A 114 12.21 4.00 -2.47
CA GLY A 114 12.86 4.21 -3.73
C GLY A 114 12.92 5.68 -4.16
N GLY A 115 13.39 5.90 -5.36
CA GLY A 115 13.58 7.23 -5.95
C GLY A 115 13.88 7.09 -7.45
N GLY A 116 13.24 6.07 -8.06
CA GLY A 116 13.41 5.74 -9.48
C GLY A 116 12.93 6.87 -10.41
N LYS A 117 13.03 6.61 -11.73
CA LYS A 117 12.68 7.60 -12.77
C LYS A 117 11.25 7.43 -13.29
N GLY A 118 10.49 6.46 -12.77
CA GLY A 118 9.11 6.22 -13.17
C GLY A 118 8.12 7.19 -12.54
N ALA A 119 6.84 7.00 -12.86
CA ALA A 119 5.74 7.73 -12.27
C ALA A 119 5.59 7.34 -10.79
N PRO A 120 5.64 8.29 -9.82
CA PRO A 120 5.39 7.99 -8.42
C PRO A 120 3.99 7.44 -8.22
N MET A 121 3.84 6.38 -7.40
CA MET A 121 2.53 5.81 -7.07
C MET A 121 2.23 5.91 -5.58
N LEU A 122 0.95 6.12 -5.27
CA LEU A 122 0.41 6.07 -3.91
C LEU A 122 -0.30 4.72 -3.69
N LEU A 123 0.13 3.97 -2.69
CA LEU A 123 -0.61 2.82 -2.16
C LEU A 123 -1.16 3.21 -0.79
N CYS A 124 -2.44 3.05 -0.57
CA CYS A 124 -3.05 3.51 0.67
C CYS A 124 -4.08 2.53 1.24
N ALA A 125 -4.32 2.64 2.54
CA ALA A 125 -5.34 1.95 3.31
C ALA A 125 -5.67 2.79 4.53
N HIS A 126 -6.83 2.61 5.16
CA HIS A 126 -7.07 3.18 6.49
C HIS A 126 -6.62 2.20 7.58
N TRP A 127 -6.19 2.75 8.73
CA TRP A 127 -5.70 1.95 9.84
C TRP A 127 -6.53 2.05 11.12
N ASP A 128 -7.43 3.02 11.18
CA ASP A 128 -8.42 3.12 12.27
C ASP A 128 -9.54 2.09 12.12
N THR A 129 -10.44 2.05 13.09
CA THR A 129 -11.64 1.22 13.05
C THR A 129 -12.85 1.99 13.53
N ARG A 130 -14.02 1.49 13.17
CA ARG A 130 -15.30 2.07 13.53
C ARG A 130 -15.55 1.96 15.04
N PRO A 131 -15.96 3.06 15.72
CA PRO A 131 -16.26 3.03 17.16
C PRO A 131 -17.62 2.37 17.50
N PHE A 132 -18.33 1.84 16.51
CA PHE A 132 -19.65 1.21 16.70
C PHE A 132 -19.95 0.22 15.55
N ALA A 133 -20.67 -0.85 15.85
CA ALA A 133 -21.06 -1.90 14.91
C ALA A 133 -22.48 -1.64 14.37
N ASP A 134 -22.67 -0.53 13.64
CA ASP A 134 -24.01 -0.04 13.27
C ASP A 134 -24.76 -0.92 12.26
N GLN A 135 -24.07 -1.85 11.57
CA GLN A 135 -24.70 -2.86 10.73
C GLN A 135 -24.91 -4.20 11.43
N ASP A 136 -24.55 -4.32 12.72
CA ASP A 136 -24.73 -5.57 13.45
C ASP A 136 -26.23 -5.98 13.50
N PRO A 137 -26.53 -7.24 13.14
CA PRO A 137 -27.91 -7.74 13.18
C PRO A 137 -28.49 -7.73 14.59
N ASN A 138 -27.67 -7.84 15.66
CA ASN A 138 -28.07 -7.68 17.02
C ASN A 138 -28.06 -6.20 17.45
N PRO A 139 -29.21 -5.56 17.69
CA PRO A 139 -29.25 -4.15 18.08
C PRO A 139 -28.49 -3.81 19.37
N LYS A 140 -28.25 -4.80 20.25
CA LYS A 140 -27.49 -4.59 21.50
C LYS A 140 -26.00 -4.45 21.26
N SER A 141 -25.49 -4.95 20.13
CA SER A 141 -24.08 -4.85 19.75
C SER A 141 -23.75 -3.55 19.02
N ARG A 142 -24.76 -2.81 18.54
CA ARG A 142 -24.57 -1.68 17.61
C ARG A 142 -23.79 -0.50 18.16
N GLU A 143 -23.65 -0.38 19.46
CA GLU A 143 -22.83 0.66 20.11
C GLU A 143 -21.46 0.11 20.56
N THR A 144 -21.12 -1.12 20.17
CA THR A 144 -19.82 -1.75 20.47
C THR A 144 -18.82 -1.42 19.37
N PRO A 145 -17.59 -0.98 19.71
CA PRO A 145 -16.53 -0.81 18.71
C PRO A 145 -16.20 -2.12 18.00
N ILE A 146 -15.94 -2.06 16.69
CA ILE A 146 -15.54 -3.23 15.91
C ILE A 146 -14.04 -3.48 16.03
N LEU A 147 -13.63 -4.74 15.85
CA LEU A 147 -12.21 -5.11 15.81
C LEU A 147 -11.57 -4.68 14.49
N GLY A 148 -12.33 -4.70 13.39
CA GLY A 148 -11.89 -4.23 12.10
C GLY A 148 -10.75 -5.07 11.53
N ALA A 149 -10.91 -6.39 11.48
CA ALA A 149 -9.87 -7.27 10.95
C ALA A 149 -9.74 -7.13 9.44
N ASN A 150 -10.87 -7.15 8.72
CA ASN A 150 -10.92 -6.89 7.30
C ASN A 150 -10.96 -5.38 7.02
N ASP A 151 -11.81 -4.66 7.73
CA ASP A 151 -12.10 -3.23 7.65
C ASP A 151 -11.25 -2.43 8.67
N GLY A 152 -10.19 -1.89 8.34
CA GLY A 152 -9.09 -1.59 7.46
C GLY A 152 -7.82 -2.39 7.81
N GLY A 153 -7.90 -3.44 8.71
CA GLY A 153 -6.71 -4.21 9.09
C GLY A 153 -6.08 -4.96 7.93
N SER A 154 -6.89 -5.45 6.97
CA SER A 154 -6.42 -6.25 5.84
C SER A 154 -5.59 -5.42 4.85
N GLY A 155 -6.06 -4.25 4.46
CA GLY A 155 -5.32 -3.36 3.56
C GLY A 155 -3.96 -2.95 4.14
N VAL A 156 -3.93 -2.56 5.43
CA VAL A 156 -2.69 -2.24 6.15
C VAL A 156 -1.74 -3.44 6.19
N ALA A 157 -2.24 -4.65 6.43
CA ALA A 157 -1.42 -5.86 6.47
C ALA A 157 -0.73 -6.14 5.12
N VAL A 158 -1.45 -5.99 4.00
CA VAL A 158 -0.87 -6.09 2.66
C VAL A 158 0.20 -5.02 2.47
N LEU A 159 -0.07 -3.76 2.83
CA LEU A 159 0.88 -2.65 2.66
C LEU A 159 2.15 -2.82 3.49
N LEU A 160 2.08 -3.38 4.70
CA LEU A 160 3.28 -3.68 5.51
C LEU A 160 4.12 -4.78 4.87
N GLU A 161 3.50 -5.81 4.30
CA GLU A 161 4.23 -6.84 3.57
C GLU A 161 4.85 -6.31 2.27
N LEU A 162 4.16 -5.41 1.56
CA LEU A 162 4.75 -4.69 0.44
C LEU A 162 5.95 -3.84 0.88
N ALA A 163 5.83 -3.10 1.99
CA ALA A 163 6.94 -2.31 2.55
C ALA A 163 8.17 -3.18 2.86
N TYR A 164 7.96 -4.40 3.39
CA TYR A 164 9.04 -5.36 3.63
C TYR A 164 9.75 -5.76 2.32
N ASN A 165 9.01 -5.97 1.24
CA ASN A 165 9.57 -6.31 -0.07
C ASN A 165 10.28 -5.11 -0.71
N LEU A 166 9.69 -3.91 -0.68
CA LEU A 166 10.26 -2.67 -1.22
C LEU A 166 11.58 -2.29 -0.56
N ASN A 167 11.74 -2.55 0.74
CA ASN A 167 12.99 -2.35 1.46
C ASN A 167 14.13 -3.23 0.93
N ARG A 168 13.83 -4.47 0.54
CA ARG A 168 14.82 -5.47 0.08
C ARG A 168 15.09 -5.39 -1.41
N HIS A 169 14.10 -5.01 -2.14
CA HIS A 169 14.10 -4.90 -3.59
C HIS A 169 13.64 -3.49 -3.96
N PRO A 170 14.54 -2.51 -4.13
CA PRO A 170 14.15 -1.15 -4.45
C PRO A 170 13.27 -1.09 -5.70
N PRO A 171 12.10 -0.41 -5.65
CA PRO A 171 11.19 -0.34 -6.78
C PRO A 171 11.75 0.50 -7.93
N PRO A 172 11.34 0.24 -9.19
CA PRO A 172 11.79 1.03 -10.34
C PRO A 172 11.27 2.48 -10.32
N SER A 173 10.13 2.72 -9.68
CA SER A 173 9.51 4.03 -9.45
C SER A 173 9.35 4.30 -7.96
N GLU A 174 9.20 5.58 -7.57
CA GLU A 174 8.90 5.92 -6.19
C GLU A 174 7.53 5.33 -5.77
N VAL A 175 7.49 4.67 -4.63
CA VAL A 175 6.26 4.18 -4.00
C VAL A 175 6.06 4.92 -2.69
N ILE A 176 4.89 5.54 -2.54
CA ILE A 176 4.42 6.15 -1.31
C ILE A 176 3.37 5.22 -0.69
N ILE A 177 3.57 4.81 0.54
CA ILE A 177 2.55 4.14 1.34
C ILE A 177 1.95 5.17 2.28
N ALA A 178 0.62 5.34 2.23
CA ALA A 178 -0.12 6.20 3.14
C ALA A 178 -1.15 5.38 3.93
N LEU A 179 -1.01 5.37 5.25
CA LEU A 179 -1.98 4.78 6.16
C LEU A 179 -2.82 5.94 6.72
N PHE A 180 -4.08 6.01 6.32
CA PHE A 180 -5.02 7.08 6.69
C PHE A 180 -5.69 6.79 8.03
N ASP A 181 -5.98 7.84 8.78
CA ASP A 181 -6.63 7.81 10.09
C ASP A 181 -8.00 8.49 10.04
N GLY A 182 -8.98 7.94 10.73
CA GLY A 182 -10.31 8.53 10.81
C GLY A 182 -11.12 8.40 9.53
N GLU A 183 -10.88 7.33 8.75
CA GLU A 183 -11.75 6.96 7.64
C GLU A 183 -13.13 6.64 8.18
N ASP A 184 -13.20 5.78 9.20
CA ASP A 184 -14.42 5.13 9.68
C ASP A 184 -14.90 5.69 11.03
N TYR A 185 -14.49 6.92 11.37
CA TYR A 185 -14.75 7.51 12.68
C TYR A 185 -16.23 7.84 12.93
N GLY A 186 -16.98 8.25 11.91
CA GLY A 186 -18.32 8.82 12.08
C GLY A 186 -19.46 8.04 11.47
N ARG A 187 -20.70 8.31 11.94
CA ARG A 187 -21.93 7.77 11.32
C ARG A 187 -22.33 8.56 10.06
N GLU A 188 -21.94 9.80 9.99
CA GLU A 188 -22.25 10.71 8.89
C GLU A 188 -21.02 10.91 8.02
N VAL A 189 -21.22 10.98 6.72
CA VAL A 189 -20.14 11.14 5.72
C VAL A 189 -19.20 12.32 6.04
N ASP A 190 -19.71 13.42 6.62
CA ASP A 190 -18.90 14.56 7.04
C ASP A 190 -17.91 14.24 8.18
N ASN A 191 -18.02 13.06 8.77
CA ASN A 191 -17.16 12.57 9.84
C ASN A 191 -16.36 11.33 9.43
N MET A 192 -16.32 11.00 8.14
CA MET A 192 -15.59 9.91 7.53
C MET A 192 -14.50 10.45 6.59
N PHE A 193 -13.57 9.61 6.19
CA PHE A 193 -12.49 9.94 5.24
C PHE A 193 -11.64 11.14 5.69
N LEU A 194 -11.46 11.33 7.00
CA LEU A 194 -10.84 12.54 7.56
C LEU A 194 -9.37 12.62 7.22
N GLY A 195 -8.66 11.49 7.31
CA GLY A 195 -7.24 11.38 7.01
C GLY A 195 -6.91 11.61 5.55
N SER A 196 -7.61 10.94 4.65
CA SER A 196 -7.42 11.13 3.21
C SER A 196 -7.81 12.52 2.74
N THR A 197 -8.88 13.11 3.34
CA THR A 197 -9.27 14.49 3.10
C THR A 197 -8.18 15.47 3.56
N TYR A 198 -7.55 15.21 4.71
CA TYR A 198 -6.44 16.03 5.20
C TYR A 198 -5.21 15.88 4.31
N PHE A 199 -4.81 14.64 3.99
CA PHE A 199 -3.70 14.34 3.09
C PHE A 199 -3.89 15.01 1.72
N ALA A 200 -5.06 14.89 1.11
CA ALA A 200 -5.35 15.46 -0.20
C ALA A 200 -5.11 16.98 -0.28
N ARG A 201 -5.23 17.70 0.84
CA ARG A 201 -5.00 19.15 0.95
C ARG A 201 -3.58 19.51 1.40
N HIS A 202 -2.79 18.58 1.92
CA HIS A 202 -1.49 18.82 2.56
C HIS A 202 -0.45 17.78 2.10
N ARG A 203 -0.45 17.46 0.79
CA ARG A 203 0.42 16.43 0.21
C ARG A 203 1.73 16.96 -0.36
N GLU A 204 2.10 18.23 -0.08
CA GLU A 204 3.33 18.83 -0.59
C GLU A 204 4.56 17.99 -0.24
N GLY A 205 5.30 17.60 -1.29
CA GLY A 205 6.46 16.70 -1.19
C GLY A 205 6.09 15.22 -1.05
N TRP A 206 4.81 14.87 -1.14
CA TRP A 206 4.25 13.51 -1.12
C TRP A 206 3.28 13.32 -2.30
N ASP A 207 3.58 13.95 -3.43
CA ASP A 207 2.76 13.87 -4.63
C ASP A 207 3.01 12.55 -5.36
N ALA A 208 1.93 12.00 -5.92
CA ALA A 208 1.93 10.83 -6.77
C ALA A 208 1.17 11.12 -8.06
N ASP A 209 1.44 10.35 -9.12
CA ASP A 209 0.75 10.48 -10.39
C ASP A 209 -0.60 9.75 -10.36
N PHE A 210 -0.70 8.69 -9.56
CA PHE A 210 -1.92 7.92 -9.33
C PHE A 210 -1.90 7.21 -7.97
N GLY A 211 -3.05 6.71 -7.53
CA GLY A 211 -3.20 5.97 -6.28
C GLY A 211 -3.99 4.66 -6.43
N ILE A 212 -3.72 3.72 -5.53
CA ILE A 212 -4.47 2.48 -5.34
C ILE A 212 -4.78 2.35 -3.85
N LEU A 213 -6.06 2.36 -3.51
CA LEU A 213 -6.56 2.12 -2.16
C LEU A 213 -6.84 0.63 -2.00
N LEU A 214 -6.46 0.07 -0.86
CA LEU A 214 -6.74 -1.31 -0.45
C LEU A 214 -7.66 -1.26 0.77
N ASP A 215 -8.89 -1.67 0.61
CA ASP A 215 -9.87 -1.74 1.68
C ASP A 215 -10.66 -3.05 1.63
N MET A 216 -10.86 -3.69 2.80
CA MET A 216 -11.53 -4.99 2.93
C MET A 216 -11.03 -6.06 1.93
N VAL A 217 -9.73 -6.27 1.87
CA VAL A 217 -9.05 -7.19 0.91
C VAL A 217 -8.66 -8.53 1.54
N GLY A 218 -9.17 -8.83 2.72
CA GLY A 218 -8.79 -10.03 3.48
C GLY A 218 -9.88 -11.11 3.59
N ASP A 219 -11.10 -10.88 3.08
CA ASP A 219 -12.20 -11.85 3.18
C ASP A 219 -11.80 -13.23 2.64
N LYS A 220 -12.16 -14.30 3.34
CA LYS A 220 -11.95 -15.69 2.89
C LYS A 220 -12.59 -16.01 1.56
N ASP A 221 -13.71 -15.36 1.25
CA ASP A 221 -14.45 -15.49 0.00
C ASP A 221 -14.19 -14.29 -0.92
N LEU A 222 -12.94 -13.84 -1.00
CA LEU A 222 -12.48 -12.63 -1.69
C LEU A 222 -13.05 -12.48 -3.09
N ARG A 223 -13.68 -11.30 -3.33
CA ARG A 223 -14.22 -10.93 -4.63
C ARG A 223 -14.23 -9.41 -4.82
N ILE A 224 -13.33 -8.91 -5.66
CA ILE A 224 -13.11 -7.48 -5.90
C ILE A 224 -13.61 -7.11 -7.30
N PRO A 225 -14.88 -6.65 -7.47
CA PRO A 225 -15.38 -6.14 -8.74
C PRO A 225 -14.81 -4.74 -9.01
N LYS A 226 -14.95 -4.25 -10.26
CA LYS A 226 -14.54 -2.89 -10.61
C LYS A 226 -15.40 -1.87 -9.89
N GLU A 227 -14.82 -1.15 -8.92
CA GLU A 227 -15.53 -0.10 -8.18
C GLU A 227 -15.94 1.04 -9.15
N ARG A 228 -17.16 1.57 -9.02
CA ARG A 228 -17.78 2.42 -10.04
C ARG A 228 -17.19 3.82 -10.14
N PHE A 229 -16.86 4.48 -9.02
CA PHE A 229 -16.22 5.81 -9.08
C PHE A 229 -14.82 5.70 -9.67
N SER A 230 -14.06 4.68 -9.27
CA SER A 230 -12.75 4.36 -9.82
C SER A 230 -12.80 4.12 -11.33
N TRP A 231 -13.79 3.33 -11.79
CA TRP A 231 -14.00 3.09 -13.21
C TRP A 231 -14.35 4.37 -13.99
N GLN A 232 -15.15 5.25 -13.40
CA GLN A 232 -15.57 6.50 -14.06
C GLN A 232 -14.43 7.53 -14.16
N THR A 233 -13.53 7.55 -13.19
CA THR A 233 -12.48 8.57 -13.09
C THR A 233 -11.12 8.10 -13.61
N SER A 234 -10.80 6.81 -13.49
CA SER A 234 -9.51 6.24 -13.83
C SER A 234 -9.65 4.89 -14.56
N PRO A 235 -10.39 4.84 -15.69
CA PRO A 235 -10.69 3.57 -16.37
C PRO A 235 -9.45 2.88 -16.93
N ASP A 236 -8.42 3.65 -17.34
CA ASP A 236 -7.19 3.08 -17.91
C ASP A 236 -6.36 2.40 -16.83
N LEU A 237 -6.20 3.02 -15.66
CA LEU A 237 -5.53 2.43 -14.50
C LEU A 237 -6.24 1.14 -14.05
N MET A 238 -7.57 1.18 -13.97
CA MET A 238 -8.33 0.02 -13.58
C MET A 238 -8.24 -1.11 -14.61
N ARG A 239 -8.27 -0.80 -15.92
CA ARG A 239 -8.07 -1.82 -16.96
C ARG A 239 -6.69 -2.46 -16.83
N ALA A 240 -5.63 -1.66 -16.73
CA ALA A 240 -4.27 -2.16 -16.62
C ALA A 240 -4.14 -3.14 -15.44
N LEU A 241 -4.72 -2.82 -14.28
CA LEU A 241 -4.63 -3.68 -13.10
C LEU A 241 -5.46 -4.98 -13.26
N TRP A 242 -6.67 -4.92 -13.85
CA TRP A 242 -7.51 -6.10 -14.09
C TRP A 242 -6.93 -7.01 -15.17
N ASP A 243 -6.34 -6.45 -16.23
CA ASP A 243 -5.63 -7.22 -17.26
C ASP A 243 -4.44 -7.94 -16.62
N ARG A 244 -3.73 -7.27 -15.71
CA ARG A 244 -2.62 -7.89 -14.98
C ARG A 244 -3.08 -9.00 -14.04
N ALA A 245 -4.18 -8.82 -13.33
CA ALA A 245 -4.78 -9.88 -12.52
C ALA A 245 -5.12 -11.12 -13.38
N ALA A 246 -5.64 -10.91 -14.60
CA ALA A 246 -5.92 -12.00 -15.53
C ALA A 246 -4.63 -12.72 -15.99
N ASP A 247 -3.57 -11.98 -16.32
CA ASP A 247 -2.27 -12.54 -16.71
C ASP A 247 -1.64 -13.40 -15.61
N LEU A 248 -1.86 -13.02 -14.35
CA LEU A 248 -1.41 -13.75 -13.16
C LEU A 248 -2.30 -14.95 -12.79
N GLY A 249 -3.40 -15.19 -13.55
CA GLY A 249 -4.37 -16.24 -13.25
C GLY A 249 -5.30 -15.94 -12.08
N LEU A 250 -5.47 -14.65 -11.73
CA LEU A 250 -6.27 -14.18 -10.59
C LEU A 250 -7.66 -13.67 -11.01
N ALA A 251 -8.09 -13.87 -12.25
CA ALA A 251 -9.33 -13.32 -12.81
C ALA A 251 -10.61 -13.70 -12.04
N GLU A 252 -10.61 -14.81 -11.31
CA GLU A 252 -11.77 -15.25 -10.51
C GLU A 252 -12.01 -14.29 -9.33
N PHE A 253 -10.94 -13.71 -8.76
CA PHE A 253 -11.00 -12.77 -7.63
C PHE A 253 -11.25 -11.32 -8.09
N PHE A 254 -10.91 -11.02 -9.35
CA PHE A 254 -11.03 -9.69 -9.96
C PHE A 254 -11.99 -9.75 -11.18
N PRO A 255 -13.30 -9.97 -10.96
CA PRO A 255 -14.25 -10.07 -12.04
C PRO A 255 -14.36 -8.76 -12.83
N THR A 256 -14.64 -8.87 -14.13
CA THR A 256 -14.67 -7.70 -15.04
C THR A 256 -15.95 -6.88 -14.93
N GLU A 257 -16.93 -7.34 -14.18
CA GLU A 257 -18.19 -6.63 -13.96
C GLU A 257 -18.00 -5.34 -13.18
N LEU A 258 -18.92 -4.39 -13.43
CA LEU A 258 -18.95 -3.12 -12.72
C LEU A 258 -19.71 -3.30 -11.40
N GLY A 259 -19.02 -3.07 -10.27
CA GLY A 259 -19.55 -3.11 -8.93
C GLY A 259 -20.34 -1.86 -8.53
N ARG A 260 -20.48 -1.67 -7.23
CA ARG A 260 -21.17 -0.51 -6.63
C ARG A 260 -20.33 0.76 -6.77
N ALA A 261 -20.94 1.92 -6.56
CA ALA A 261 -20.26 3.17 -6.29
C ALA A 261 -20.12 3.31 -4.78
N ILE A 262 -18.88 3.35 -4.31
CA ILE A 262 -18.56 3.33 -2.88
C ILE A 262 -17.89 4.65 -2.51
N MET A 263 -18.37 5.27 -1.44
CA MET A 263 -17.70 6.42 -0.83
C MET A 263 -16.62 5.90 0.10
N ASP A 264 -15.37 6.29 -0.16
CA ASP A 264 -14.20 5.81 0.57
C ASP A 264 -13.03 6.78 0.38
N ASP A 265 -11.88 6.54 1.00
CA ASP A 265 -10.66 7.37 0.99
C ASP A 265 -10.16 7.76 -0.41
N HIS A 266 -10.43 6.96 -1.44
CA HIS A 266 -10.10 7.33 -2.83
C HIS A 266 -10.88 8.55 -3.33
N VAL A 267 -12.09 8.80 -2.83
CA VAL A 267 -12.94 9.90 -3.32
C VAL A 267 -12.37 11.28 -2.97
N PRO A 268 -11.92 11.57 -1.74
CA PRO A 268 -11.18 12.81 -1.45
C PRO A 268 -9.94 13.01 -2.33
N LEU A 269 -9.19 11.93 -2.62
CA LEU A 269 -8.01 11.98 -3.49
C LEU A 269 -8.38 12.33 -4.92
N ILE A 270 -9.38 11.68 -5.49
CA ILE A 270 -9.92 11.98 -6.83
C ILE A 270 -10.38 13.44 -6.92
N ARG A 271 -11.13 13.93 -5.92
CA ARG A 271 -11.60 15.33 -5.87
C ARG A 271 -10.46 16.35 -5.81
N ALA A 272 -9.32 15.95 -5.26
CA ALA A 272 -8.11 16.77 -5.23
C ALA A 272 -7.22 16.60 -6.48
N GLY A 273 -7.70 15.89 -7.51
CA GLY A 273 -7.02 15.71 -8.78
C GLY A 273 -5.96 14.59 -8.80
N LEU A 274 -5.96 13.70 -7.82
CA LEU A 274 -5.13 12.50 -7.84
C LEU A 274 -5.96 11.30 -8.33
N PRO A 275 -5.75 10.80 -9.55
CA PRO A 275 -6.43 9.62 -10.07
C PRO A 275 -6.19 8.43 -9.13
N THR A 276 -7.24 7.92 -8.51
CA THR A 276 -7.12 6.85 -7.52
C THR A 276 -8.21 5.80 -7.78
N ILE A 277 -7.82 4.52 -7.69
CA ILE A 277 -8.78 3.40 -7.73
C ILE A 277 -8.85 2.71 -6.38
N ASN A 278 -10.00 2.10 -6.11
CA ASN A 278 -10.27 1.34 -4.90
C ASN A 278 -10.36 -0.15 -5.24
N LEU A 279 -9.54 -0.96 -4.60
CA LEU A 279 -9.66 -2.41 -4.54
C LEU A 279 -10.41 -2.75 -3.25
N ILE A 280 -11.68 -3.13 -3.39
CA ILE A 280 -12.55 -3.36 -2.23
C ILE A 280 -13.49 -4.54 -2.50
N ASP A 281 -13.58 -5.44 -1.53
CA ASP A 281 -14.62 -6.45 -1.45
C ASP A 281 -15.76 -5.95 -0.57
N PHE A 282 -16.72 -5.24 -1.19
CA PHE A 282 -17.85 -4.64 -0.48
C PHE A 282 -19.02 -5.62 -0.28
N ASP A 283 -18.92 -6.85 -0.72
CA ASP A 283 -19.93 -7.88 -0.46
C ASP A 283 -19.61 -8.69 0.82
N TYR A 284 -18.57 -8.27 1.58
CA TYR A 284 -18.15 -8.81 2.86
C TYR A 284 -19.30 -8.79 3.89
N PRO A 285 -19.79 -9.95 4.38
CA PRO A 285 -21.02 -10.02 5.18
C PRO A 285 -20.88 -9.52 6.61
N TYR A 286 -19.66 -9.33 7.10
CA TYR A 286 -19.37 -8.89 8.47
C TYR A 286 -19.01 -7.40 8.57
N TRP A 287 -19.13 -6.66 7.46
CA TRP A 287 -18.88 -5.23 7.40
C TRP A 287 -19.68 -4.47 8.47
N HIS A 288 -18.97 -3.65 9.27
CA HIS A 288 -19.52 -2.85 10.38
C HIS A 288 -20.29 -3.68 11.44
N THR A 289 -19.87 -4.93 11.69
CA THR A 289 -20.41 -5.78 12.75
C THR A 289 -19.32 -6.18 13.75
N VAL A 290 -19.70 -6.65 14.93
CA VAL A 290 -18.75 -7.21 15.92
C VAL A 290 -18.08 -8.50 15.44
N GLU A 291 -18.58 -9.09 14.36
CA GLU A 291 -18.05 -10.32 13.75
C GLU A 291 -16.90 -10.05 12.76
N ASP A 292 -16.53 -8.79 12.49
CA ASP A 292 -15.33 -8.48 11.68
C ASP A 292 -14.06 -8.79 12.48
N THR A 293 -13.72 -10.06 12.50
CA THR A 293 -12.66 -10.68 13.31
C THR A 293 -11.67 -11.45 12.46
N VAL A 294 -10.46 -11.73 13.00
CA VAL A 294 -9.34 -12.36 12.29
C VAL A 294 -9.74 -13.68 11.60
N ASP A 295 -10.65 -14.46 12.20
CA ASP A 295 -11.12 -15.72 11.63
C ASP A 295 -12.00 -15.57 10.38
N LYS A 296 -12.39 -14.38 9.99
CA LYS A 296 -13.07 -14.08 8.73
C LYS A 296 -12.09 -13.80 7.58
N CYS A 297 -10.86 -13.46 7.92
CA CYS A 297 -9.79 -13.20 6.94
C CYS A 297 -8.96 -14.44 6.66
N SER A 298 -8.23 -14.44 5.53
CA SER A 298 -7.30 -15.52 5.19
C SER A 298 -5.94 -15.00 4.69
N PRO A 299 -4.85 -15.74 4.95
CA PRO A 299 -3.55 -15.46 4.35
C PRO A 299 -3.60 -15.47 2.82
N GLU A 300 -4.38 -16.38 2.23
CA GLU A 300 -4.52 -16.57 0.79
C GLU A 300 -5.11 -15.33 0.11
N SER A 301 -6.12 -14.70 0.72
CA SER A 301 -6.73 -13.47 0.18
C SER A 301 -5.74 -12.31 0.19
N LEU A 302 -4.98 -12.15 1.29
CA LEU A 302 -3.91 -11.14 1.36
C LEU A 302 -2.82 -11.40 0.32
N GLU A 303 -2.47 -12.69 0.06
CA GLU A 303 -1.50 -13.07 -0.97
C GLU A 303 -1.99 -12.72 -2.37
N ILE A 304 -3.25 -12.99 -2.70
CA ILE A 304 -3.85 -12.69 -4.00
C ILE A 304 -3.67 -11.20 -4.33
N VAL A 305 -4.06 -10.33 -3.41
CA VAL A 305 -3.94 -8.88 -3.59
C VAL A 305 -2.48 -8.44 -3.58
N GLY A 306 -1.69 -8.96 -2.66
CA GLY A 306 -0.27 -8.62 -2.52
C GLY A 306 0.57 -9.01 -3.73
N ARG A 307 0.33 -10.18 -4.32
CA ARG A 307 0.98 -10.63 -5.57
C ARG A 307 0.64 -9.71 -6.73
N LEU A 308 -0.63 -9.33 -6.88
CA LEU A 308 -1.03 -8.37 -7.90
C LEU A 308 -0.31 -7.04 -7.74
N MET A 309 -0.22 -6.53 -6.50
CA MET A 309 0.46 -5.26 -6.22
C MET A 309 1.96 -5.34 -6.47
N LEU A 310 2.66 -6.40 -6.00
CA LEU A 310 4.10 -6.57 -6.27
C LEU A 310 4.38 -6.62 -7.76
N ASP A 311 3.60 -7.42 -8.49
CA ASP A 311 3.79 -7.55 -9.91
C ASP A 311 3.57 -6.21 -10.65
N TYR A 312 2.55 -5.44 -10.23
CA TYR A 312 2.26 -4.12 -10.80
C TYR A 312 3.37 -3.08 -10.48
N ILE A 313 3.98 -3.14 -9.30
CA ILE A 313 5.08 -2.24 -8.89
C ILE A 313 6.36 -2.49 -9.70
N TYR A 314 6.67 -3.76 -10.03
CA TYR A 314 7.96 -4.14 -10.62
C TYR A 314 7.94 -4.31 -12.15
N GLN A 315 6.87 -3.88 -12.81
CA GLN A 315 6.76 -3.87 -14.27
C GLN A 315 7.58 -2.81 -15.00
#